data_da1b22e070e7b1a752bcc0130040d654
#
_entry.id   da1b22e070e7b1a752bcc0130040d654
#
_cell.length_a   1.000
_cell.length_b   1.000
_cell.length_c   1.000
_cell.angle_alpha   90.00
_cell.angle_beta   90.00
_cell.angle_gamma   90.00
#
_symmetry.space_group_name_H-M   'P 1'
#
loop_
_entity.id
_entity.type
_entity.pdbx_description
1 polymer ?
#
loop_
_entity_poly.entity_id
_entity_poly.type
_entity_poly.pdbx_seq_one_letter_code
_entity_poly.pdbx_strand_id
1 'polypeptide(L)'
;MAANHSLLNLNLSLTLLLILSINVNVAISTRSIRPLGEGEGETGVGDSEMECVFTVYVRTGSVIKGGTDSKMTLTLYDAAGYGVRINNLEAWGGLMGPDYDYFERGNLDIFSARVPCLTGPVCAMNLTSDGSGSGHGWYCNYVEVTSTGPHLNCAQQTFTVEQWLATDRSPYELTAIRNSCSGDADSHPSSLMPVV
;
A
#
# COMPACT_ATOMS: atom_id res chain seq x y z
N MET A 1 37.32 5.28 -56.94
CA MET A 1 36.02 4.70 -56.44
C MET A 1 36.21 3.38 -55.70
N ALA A 2 37.33 3.13 -54.99
CA ALA A 2 37.58 1.84 -54.31
C ALA A 2 37.55 1.94 -52.77
N ALA A 3 37.36 3.11 -52.20
CA ALA A 3 37.46 3.29 -50.74
C ALA A 3 36.14 3.03 -49.96
N ASN A 4 34.97 3.08 -50.64
CA ASN A 4 33.69 2.97 -49.97
C ASN A 4 33.22 1.53 -49.66
N HIS A 5 33.75 0.51 -50.38
CA HIS A 5 33.34 -0.86 -50.16
C HIS A 5 34.00 -1.49 -48.92
N SER A 6 35.17 -1.03 -48.54
CA SER A 6 35.88 -1.59 -47.36
C SER A 6 35.25 -1.16 -46.03
N LEU A 7 34.71 0.07 -45.94
CA LEU A 7 34.05 0.59 -44.73
C LEU A 7 32.68 -0.03 -44.53
N LEU A 8 31.95 -0.36 -45.61
CA LEU A 8 30.63 -0.97 -45.57
C LEU A 8 30.72 -2.43 -45.03
N ASN A 9 31.77 -3.17 -45.46
CA ASN A 9 31.94 -4.54 -45.03
C ASN A 9 32.44 -4.62 -43.58
N LEU A 10 33.18 -3.62 -43.07
CA LEU A 10 33.64 -3.58 -41.70
C LEU A 10 32.46 -3.29 -40.73
N ASN A 11 31.54 -2.38 -41.10
CA ASN A 11 30.38 -2.10 -40.30
C ASN A 11 29.37 -3.27 -40.25
N LEU A 12 29.21 -4.00 -41.36
CA LEU A 12 28.32 -5.17 -41.40
C LEU A 12 28.84 -6.33 -40.55
N SER A 13 30.15 -6.51 -40.51
CA SER A 13 30.81 -7.53 -39.65
C SER A 13 30.74 -7.20 -38.17
N LEU A 14 30.81 -5.92 -37.81
CA LEU A 14 30.76 -5.47 -36.42
C LEU A 14 29.34 -5.59 -35.87
N THR A 15 28.30 -5.27 -36.67
CA THR A 15 26.90 -5.44 -36.29
C THR A 15 26.50 -6.91 -36.15
N LEU A 16 27.04 -7.80 -36.98
CA LEU A 16 26.78 -9.24 -36.89
C LEU A 16 27.40 -9.86 -35.64
N LEU A 17 28.57 -9.38 -35.20
CA LEU A 17 29.24 -9.82 -33.97
C LEU A 17 28.52 -9.31 -32.72
N LEU A 18 27.86 -8.14 -32.76
CA LEU A 18 27.08 -7.62 -31.65
C LEU A 18 25.77 -8.38 -31.45
N ILE A 19 25.18 -8.93 -32.50
CA ILE A 19 23.93 -9.73 -32.43
C ILE A 19 24.17 -11.13 -31.86
N LEU A 20 25.38 -11.68 -32.04
CA LEU A 20 25.73 -13.02 -31.54
C LEU A 20 26.13 -13.08 -30.06
N SER A 21 26.30 -11.93 -29.40
CA SER A 21 26.68 -11.86 -27.97
C SER A 21 25.50 -11.73 -27.00
N ILE A 22 24.26 -11.70 -27.46
CA ILE A 22 23.09 -11.74 -26.58
C ILE A 22 22.80 -13.23 -26.27
N ASN A 23 23.60 -13.81 -25.38
CA ASN A 23 23.25 -15.08 -24.76
C ASN A 23 22.12 -14.80 -23.75
N VAL A 24 20.87 -14.93 -24.20
CA VAL A 24 19.72 -15.01 -23.32
C VAL A 24 19.80 -16.34 -22.60
N ASN A 25 20.33 -16.35 -21.37
CA ASN A 25 20.18 -17.48 -20.47
C ASN A 25 18.70 -17.58 -20.04
N VAL A 26 17.88 -18.21 -20.85
CA VAL A 26 16.55 -18.66 -20.45
C VAL A 26 16.79 -19.85 -19.51
N ALA A 27 16.76 -19.60 -18.21
CA ALA A 27 16.69 -20.65 -17.21
C ALA A 27 15.32 -21.32 -17.32
N ILE A 28 15.23 -22.43 -18.07
CA ILE A 28 14.08 -23.31 -18.06
C ILE A 28 14.12 -24.03 -16.71
N SER A 29 13.28 -23.58 -15.77
CA SER A 29 13.02 -24.27 -14.52
C SER A 29 12.22 -25.54 -14.84
N THR A 30 12.90 -26.64 -15.07
CA THR A 30 12.27 -27.97 -15.16
C THR A 30 11.84 -28.37 -13.74
N ARG A 31 10.54 -28.27 -13.46
CA ARG A 31 9.94 -28.90 -12.27
C ARG A 31 10.14 -30.42 -12.41
N SER A 32 11.09 -30.96 -11.65
CA SER A 32 11.25 -32.39 -11.47
C SER A 32 10.04 -32.93 -10.71
N ILE A 33 9.23 -33.73 -11.40
CA ILE A 33 8.15 -34.50 -10.77
C ILE A 33 8.84 -35.66 -10.04
N ARG A 34 8.87 -35.62 -8.71
CA ARG A 34 9.30 -36.77 -7.89
C ARG A 34 8.16 -37.78 -7.82
N PRO A 35 8.44 -39.09 -8.00
CA PRO A 35 7.43 -40.13 -7.76
C PRO A 35 7.15 -40.24 -6.26
N LEU A 36 5.88 -40.55 -5.94
CA LEU A 36 5.43 -40.88 -4.60
C LEU A 36 6.22 -42.08 -4.04
N GLY A 37 6.99 -41.83 -3.00
CA GLY A 37 7.58 -42.84 -2.12
C GLY A 37 7.13 -42.54 -0.70
N GLU A 38 6.56 -43.57 -0.09
CA GLU A 38 6.13 -43.61 1.30
C GLU A 38 7.29 -43.32 2.26
N GLY A 39 6.99 -42.62 3.36
CA GLY A 39 7.82 -42.70 4.58
C GLY A 39 8.11 -41.40 5.28
N GLU A 40 7.46 -41.28 6.40
CA GLU A 40 7.90 -40.65 7.64
C GLU A 40 7.92 -39.11 7.74
N GLY A 41 7.19 -38.71 8.73
CA GLY A 41 6.85 -37.39 9.23
C GLY A 41 8.01 -36.43 9.37
N GLU A 42 7.78 -35.28 8.77
CA GLU A 42 8.32 -34.02 9.27
C GLU A 42 7.21 -32.99 9.17
N THR A 43 6.59 -32.73 10.30
CA THR A 43 5.60 -31.70 10.53
C THR A 43 6.29 -30.32 10.46
N GLY A 44 6.67 -29.94 9.27
CA GLY A 44 7.00 -28.59 8.91
C GLY A 44 5.83 -28.01 8.12
N VAL A 45 4.70 -27.79 8.77
CA VAL A 45 3.67 -26.88 8.28
C VAL A 45 4.32 -25.51 8.38
N GLY A 46 4.97 -25.08 7.32
CA GLY A 46 5.23 -23.67 7.11
C GLY A 46 3.89 -22.99 7.12
N ASP A 47 3.60 -22.32 8.22
CA ASP A 47 2.45 -21.45 8.38
C ASP A 47 2.61 -20.39 7.28
N SER A 48 2.01 -20.63 6.12
CA SER A 48 1.93 -19.62 5.08
C SER A 48 0.98 -18.59 5.64
N GLU A 49 1.54 -17.54 6.26
CA GLU A 49 0.74 -16.42 6.73
C GLU A 49 -0.21 -16.01 5.61
N MET A 50 -1.50 -16.01 5.92
CA MET A 50 -2.53 -15.66 4.97
C MET A 50 -2.35 -14.20 4.59
N GLU A 51 -2.17 -13.93 3.30
CA GLU A 51 -2.04 -12.57 2.78
C GLU A 51 -3.40 -11.97 2.41
N CYS A 52 -3.63 -10.78 2.88
CA CYS A 52 -4.76 -9.93 2.54
C CYS A 52 -4.31 -8.76 1.65
N VAL A 53 -5.22 -8.21 0.89
CA VAL A 53 -5.02 -6.94 0.17
C VAL A 53 -5.71 -5.84 0.95
N PHE A 54 -4.95 -4.82 1.31
CA PHE A 54 -5.50 -3.59 1.88
C PHE A 54 -5.46 -2.50 0.82
N THR A 55 -6.57 -1.79 0.65
CA THR A 55 -6.65 -0.57 -0.15
C THR A 55 -6.98 0.58 0.79
N VAL A 56 -6.13 1.59 0.77
CA VAL A 56 -6.22 2.77 1.64
C VAL A 56 -6.49 3.98 0.79
N TYR A 57 -7.56 4.71 1.11
CA TYR A 57 -7.91 6.00 0.53
C TYR A 57 -7.63 7.08 1.55
N VAL A 58 -6.84 8.07 1.16
CA VAL A 58 -6.47 9.19 2.03
C VAL A 58 -6.95 10.48 1.42
N ARG A 59 -7.81 11.21 2.11
CA ARG A 59 -8.31 12.51 1.68
C ARG A 59 -7.58 13.64 2.36
N THR A 60 -6.80 14.40 1.60
CA THR A 60 -6.23 15.67 2.05
C THR A 60 -7.29 16.77 1.99
N GLY A 61 -7.37 17.59 3.03
CA GLY A 61 -8.34 18.66 3.11
C GLY A 61 -8.07 19.79 2.13
N SER A 62 -9.13 20.51 1.78
CA SER A 62 -9.07 21.64 0.85
C SER A 62 -8.68 22.96 1.53
N VAL A 63 -8.24 22.93 2.78
CA VAL A 63 -7.80 24.10 3.52
C VAL A 63 -6.52 24.70 2.93
N ILE A 64 -6.31 26.02 3.09
CA ILE A 64 -5.12 26.69 2.55
C ILE A 64 -3.87 26.09 3.21
N LYS A 65 -2.89 25.67 2.40
CA LYS A 65 -1.65 24.99 2.83
C LYS A 65 -1.90 23.64 3.51
N GLY A 66 -2.98 22.94 3.13
CA GLY A 66 -3.32 21.64 3.70
C GLY A 66 -2.56 20.45 3.11
N GLY A 67 -1.82 20.62 2.01
CA GLY A 67 -0.96 19.61 1.42
C GLY A 67 0.42 19.52 2.07
N THR A 68 1.21 18.45 1.78
CA THR A 68 2.53 18.18 2.37
C THR A 68 3.37 17.22 1.56
N ASP A 69 4.70 17.42 1.59
CA ASP A 69 5.72 16.48 1.06
C ASP A 69 6.22 15.50 2.15
N SER A 70 5.63 15.51 3.33
CA SER A 70 6.05 14.65 4.45
C SER A 70 5.66 13.19 4.20
N LYS A 71 6.44 12.26 4.74
CA LYS A 71 6.13 10.83 4.65
C LYS A 71 5.08 10.43 5.67
N MET A 72 4.08 9.67 5.19
CA MET A 72 2.98 9.19 6.04
C MET A 72 3.18 7.73 6.43
N THR A 73 3.19 7.50 7.74
CA THR A 73 3.13 6.17 8.35
C THR A 73 1.70 5.88 8.78
N LEU A 74 1.18 4.71 8.44
CA LEU A 74 -0.13 4.25 8.88
C LEU A 74 0.00 2.90 9.60
N THR A 75 -0.55 2.80 10.81
CA THR A 75 -0.72 1.52 11.50
C THR A 75 -2.21 1.25 11.66
N LEU A 76 -2.63 0.08 11.26
CA LEU A 76 -4.02 -0.38 11.33
C LEU A 76 -4.12 -1.50 12.35
N TYR A 77 -5.22 -1.55 13.11
CA TYR A 77 -5.43 -2.55 14.15
C TYR A 77 -6.83 -3.17 14.04
N ASP A 78 -6.93 -4.42 14.44
CA ASP A 78 -8.21 -5.10 14.71
C ASP A 78 -8.60 -5.02 16.19
N ALA A 79 -9.78 -5.56 16.52
CA ALA A 79 -10.31 -5.54 17.88
C ALA A 79 -9.52 -6.43 18.86
N ALA A 80 -8.72 -7.38 18.37
CA ALA A 80 -7.84 -8.22 19.20
C ALA A 80 -6.49 -7.54 19.47
N GLY A 81 -6.23 -6.39 18.85
CA GLY A 81 -5.01 -5.61 18.99
C GLY A 81 -3.87 -6.03 18.05
N TYR A 82 -4.13 -6.95 17.12
CA TYR A 82 -3.18 -7.23 16.05
C TYR A 82 -3.12 -6.06 15.09
N GLY A 83 -1.91 -5.78 14.59
CA GLY A 83 -1.72 -4.59 13.77
C GLY A 83 -0.79 -4.80 12.58
N VAL A 84 -1.05 -4.05 11.52
CA VAL A 84 -0.19 -3.91 10.34
C VAL A 84 0.34 -2.49 10.29
N ARG A 85 1.67 -2.34 10.24
CA ARG A 85 2.34 -1.04 10.13
C ARG A 85 2.90 -0.83 8.74
N ILE A 86 2.55 0.29 8.13
CA ILE A 86 3.01 0.76 6.83
C ILE A 86 3.86 2.01 7.07
N ASN A 87 5.19 1.89 6.91
CA ASN A 87 6.11 2.98 7.26
C ASN A 87 6.10 4.16 6.28
N ASN A 88 5.74 3.93 5.03
CA ASN A 88 5.61 4.95 4.00
C ASN A 88 4.53 4.50 3.01
N LEU A 89 3.39 5.18 3.01
CA LEU A 89 2.24 4.84 2.19
C LEU A 89 2.57 4.87 0.68
N GLU A 90 3.29 5.88 0.22
CA GLU A 90 3.66 6.01 -1.20
C GLU A 90 4.52 4.83 -1.66
N ALA A 91 5.62 4.56 -0.93
CA ALA A 91 6.55 3.49 -1.26
C ALA A 91 5.93 2.09 -1.08
N TRP A 92 4.96 1.96 -0.18
CA TRP A 92 4.26 0.69 0.09
C TRP A 92 3.32 0.30 -1.04
N GLY A 93 2.57 1.24 -1.60
CA GLY A 93 1.55 0.87 -2.55
C GLY A 93 0.85 2.03 -3.25
N GLY A 94 1.53 3.14 -3.51
CA GLY A 94 0.97 4.27 -4.24
C GLY A 94 0.49 3.89 -5.64
N LEU A 95 -0.76 4.15 -5.96
CA LEU A 95 -1.40 3.77 -7.22
C LEU A 95 -1.57 4.93 -8.22
N MET A 96 -1.21 6.15 -7.84
CA MET A 96 -1.46 7.33 -8.68
C MET A 96 -0.41 7.49 -9.80
N GLY A 97 0.60 6.62 -9.86
CA GLY A 97 1.62 6.60 -10.91
C GLY A 97 2.93 7.27 -10.52
N PRO A 98 3.96 7.13 -11.39
CA PRO A 98 5.24 7.80 -11.19
C PRO A 98 5.07 9.32 -11.30
N ASP A 99 5.86 10.05 -10.58
CA ASP A 99 5.89 11.53 -10.59
C ASP A 99 4.59 12.20 -10.09
N TYR A 100 3.68 11.43 -9.47
CA TYR A 100 2.49 11.98 -8.85
C TYR A 100 2.83 12.52 -7.46
N ASP A 101 2.35 13.72 -7.19
CA ASP A 101 2.55 14.43 -5.93
C ASP A 101 1.43 14.06 -4.95
N TYR A 102 1.77 13.17 -4.00
CA TYR A 102 0.81 12.66 -3.03
C TYR A 102 0.54 13.69 -1.93
N PHE A 103 -0.59 13.53 -1.24
CA PHE A 103 -1.01 14.35 -0.10
C PHE A 103 -1.17 15.84 -0.40
N GLU A 104 -1.32 16.21 -1.68
CA GLU A 104 -1.58 17.58 -2.07
C GLU A 104 -2.99 18.04 -1.67
N ARG A 105 -3.13 19.35 -1.50
CA ARG A 105 -4.38 19.98 -1.05
C ARG A 105 -5.58 19.55 -1.90
N GLY A 106 -6.57 18.91 -1.25
CA GLY A 106 -7.81 18.48 -1.89
C GLY A 106 -7.69 17.19 -2.67
N ASN A 107 -6.54 16.49 -2.65
CA ASN A 107 -6.38 15.21 -3.31
C ASN A 107 -7.06 14.07 -2.55
N LEU A 108 -7.46 13.06 -3.31
CA LEU A 108 -7.80 11.74 -2.82
C LEU A 108 -6.75 10.78 -3.36
N ASP A 109 -5.88 10.30 -2.50
CA ASP A 109 -4.78 9.42 -2.82
C ASP A 109 -5.13 7.97 -2.51
N ILE A 110 -4.68 7.06 -3.37
CA ILE A 110 -5.01 5.64 -3.29
C ILE A 110 -3.73 4.83 -3.19
N PHE A 111 -3.71 3.93 -2.20
CA PHE A 111 -2.61 3.02 -1.93
C PHE A 111 -3.15 1.60 -1.81
N SER A 112 -2.44 0.60 -2.35
CA SER A 112 -2.87 -0.79 -2.21
C SER A 112 -1.69 -1.75 -2.31
N ALA A 113 -1.61 -2.70 -1.37
CA ALA A 113 -0.65 -3.79 -1.42
C ALA A 113 -1.10 -4.97 -0.56
N ARG A 114 -0.33 -6.06 -0.64
CA ARG A 114 -0.51 -7.23 0.21
C ARG A 114 0.14 -7.02 1.56
N VAL A 115 -0.53 -7.53 2.59
CA VAL A 115 -0.08 -7.54 3.98
C VAL A 115 -0.53 -8.84 4.64
N PRO A 116 0.08 -9.25 5.76
CA PRO A 116 -0.50 -10.31 6.61
C PRO A 116 -1.94 -9.96 6.98
N CYS A 117 -2.84 -10.96 6.91
CA CYS A 117 -4.23 -10.75 7.31
C CYS A 117 -4.31 -10.45 8.81
N LEU A 118 -5.15 -9.49 9.18
CA LEU A 118 -5.57 -9.31 10.58
C LEU A 118 -6.54 -10.42 10.96
N THR A 119 -6.72 -10.63 12.26
CA THR A 119 -7.65 -11.65 12.77
C THR A 119 -9.11 -11.23 12.69
N GLY A 120 -9.37 -9.94 12.46
CA GLY A 120 -10.68 -9.35 12.29
C GLY A 120 -10.66 -8.10 11.42
N PRO A 121 -11.81 -7.45 11.22
CA PRO A 121 -11.89 -6.19 10.49
C PRO A 121 -11.04 -5.10 11.15
N VAL A 122 -10.48 -4.21 10.32
CA VAL A 122 -9.81 -3.00 10.82
C VAL A 122 -10.81 -2.14 11.58
N CYS A 123 -10.47 -1.76 12.81
CA CYS A 123 -11.32 -0.92 13.65
C CYS A 123 -10.58 0.24 14.33
N ALA A 124 -9.23 0.24 14.29
CA ALA A 124 -8.47 1.38 14.80
C ALA A 124 -7.28 1.70 13.89
N MET A 125 -6.84 2.95 13.93
CA MET A 125 -5.67 3.40 13.20
C MET A 125 -4.82 4.38 14.00
N ASN A 126 -3.53 4.42 13.64
CA ASN A 126 -2.59 5.47 14.00
C ASN A 126 -1.96 5.99 12.71
N LEU A 127 -2.20 7.26 12.38
CA LEU A 127 -1.66 7.95 11.21
C LEU A 127 -0.65 8.99 11.67
N THR A 128 0.59 8.90 11.19
CA THR A 128 1.70 9.77 11.61
C THR A 128 2.41 10.38 10.41
N SER A 129 2.57 11.70 10.42
CA SER A 129 3.48 12.43 9.54
C SER A 129 4.87 12.45 10.15
N ASP A 130 5.93 12.31 9.35
CA ASP A 130 7.30 12.45 9.83
C ASP A 130 7.71 13.94 10.02
N GLY A 131 6.88 14.87 9.58
CA GLY A 131 7.12 16.30 9.69
C GLY A 131 8.29 16.79 8.84
N SER A 132 8.72 16.03 7.86
CA SER A 132 9.82 16.43 6.97
C SER A 132 9.34 17.34 5.84
N GLY A 133 10.30 18.05 5.22
CA GLY A 133 10.01 18.93 4.08
C GLY A 133 9.63 20.35 4.46
N SER A 134 9.60 21.21 3.43
CA SER A 134 9.11 22.58 3.55
C SER A 134 7.59 22.58 3.47
N GLY A 135 6.90 23.09 4.49
CA GLY A 135 5.43 23.03 4.52
C GLY A 135 4.91 21.71 5.06
N HIS A 136 5.60 21.16 6.06
CA HIS A 136 5.34 19.86 6.68
C HIS A 136 3.96 19.71 7.33
N GLY A 137 3.21 20.79 7.53
CA GLY A 137 1.87 20.74 8.09
C GLY A 137 0.86 20.20 7.10
N TRP A 138 0.18 19.12 7.47
CA TRP A 138 -0.80 18.43 6.65
C TRP A 138 -2.18 18.40 7.30
N TYR A 139 -3.23 18.70 6.54
CA TYR A 139 -4.60 18.60 7.02
C TYR A 139 -5.28 17.38 6.40
N CYS A 140 -5.53 16.37 7.21
CA CYS A 140 -6.23 15.14 6.78
C CYS A 140 -7.72 15.26 7.09
N ASN A 141 -8.57 15.01 6.07
CA ASN A 141 -10.00 14.88 6.29
C ASN A 141 -10.38 13.49 6.80
N TYR A 142 -9.99 12.45 6.07
CA TYR A 142 -10.29 11.06 6.46
C TYR A 142 -9.31 10.08 5.86
N VAL A 143 -9.30 8.91 6.45
CA VAL A 143 -8.68 7.69 5.90
C VAL A 143 -9.76 6.63 5.81
N GLU A 144 -9.89 6.00 4.65
CA GLU A 144 -10.76 4.86 4.45
C GLU A 144 -9.93 3.63 4.09
N VAL A 145 -10.22 2.50 4.69
CA VAL A 145 -9.51 1.25 4.49
C VAL A 145 -10.49 0.18 4.06
N THR A 146 -10.21 -0.45 2.92
CA THR A 146 -10.88 -1.67 2.48
C THR A 146 -9.91 -2.83 2.62
N SER A 147 -10.33 -3.90 3.24
CA SER A 147 -9.55 -5.15 3.37
C SER A 147 -10.28 -6.31 2.72
N THR A 148 -9.53 -7.14 2.00
CA THR A 148 -10.04 -8.38 1.39
C THR A 148 -8.96 -9.44 1.44
N GLY A 149 -9.35 -10.70 1.57
CA GLY A 149 -8.42 -11.83 1.64
C GLY A 149 -9.08 -13.15 1.27
N PRO A 150 -8.29 -14.24 1.14
CA PRO A 150 -8.82 -15.56 0.86
C PRO A 150 -9.81 -15.98 1.96
N HIS A 151 -11.02 -16.36 1.54
CA HIS A 151 -12.10 -16.82 2.44
C HIS A 151 -12.56 -15.79 3.50
N LEU A 152 -12.17 -14.51 3.35
CA LEU A 152 -12.61 -13.41 4.20
C LEU A 152 -13.62 -12.53 3.46
N ASN A 153 -14.64 -12.07 4.17
CA ASN A 153 -15.53 -11.06 3.62
C ASN A 153 -14.76 -9.74 3.45
N CYS A 154 -15.07 -9.02 2.37
CA CYS A 154 -14.58 -7.66 2.20
C CYS A 154 -15.10 -6.79 3.36
N ALA A 155 -14.21 -6.07 4.02
CA ALA A 155 -14.53 -5.14 5.09
C ALA A 155 -14.04 -3.74 4.73
N GLN A 156 -14.81 -2.74 5.13
CA GLN A 156 -14.50 -1.33 4.90
C GLN A 156 -14.67 -0.56 6.21
N GLN A 157 -13.69 0.31 6.51
CA GLN A 157 -13.72 1.17 7.67
C GLN A 157 -13.28 2.58 7.27
N THR A 158 -14.08 3.58 7.62
CA THR A 158 -13.74 5.00 7.43
C THR A 158 -13.41 5.63 8.77
N PHE A 159 -12.28 6.33 8.82
CA PHE A 159 -11.81 7.09 9.98
C PHE A 159 -11.87 8.58 9.65
N THR A 160 -12.79 9.31 10.22
CA THR A 160 -12.81 10.77 10.16
C THR A 160 -11.66 11.33 10.97
N VAL A 161 -10.78 12.10 10.34
CA VAL A 161 -9.59 12.69 10.97
C VAL A 161 -9.83 14.16 11.30
N GLU A 162 -10.12 14.98 10.28
CA GLU A 162 -10.47 16.40 10.39
C GLU A 162 -9.53 17.19 11.31
N GLN A 163 -8.21 16.97 11.14
CA GLN A 163 -7.21 17.68 11.95
C GLN A 163 -5.93 17.95 11.17
N TRP A 164 -5.15 18.90 11.66
CA TRP A 164 -3.77 19.10 11.26
C TRP A 164 -2.86 18.05 11.89
N LEU A 165 -1.96 17.50 11.08
CA LEU A 165 -0.77 16.80 11.53
C LEU A 165 0.40 17.77 11.31
N ALA A 166 0.69 18.58 12.32
CA ALA A 166 1.64 19.68 12.23
C ALA A 166 2.13 20.09 13.63
N THR A 167 3.33 20.60 13.71
CA THR A 167 3.89 21.12 14.96
C THR A 167 3.57 22.61 15.21
N ASP A 168 3.12 23.31 14.16
CA ASP A 168 2.84 24.75 14.16
C ASP A 168 1.34 25.09 14.12
N ARG A 169 0.46 24.08 14.11
CA ARG A 169 -1.01 24.22 14.07
C ARG A 169 -1.67 23.29 15.07
N SER A 170 -2.77 23.75 15.66
CA SER A 170 -3.57 22.94 16.59
C SER A 170 -4.02 21.64 15.92
N PRO A 171 -3.90 20.47 16.57
CA PRO A 171 -3.54 20.24 17.97
C PRO A 171 -2.03 20.22 18.28
N TYR A 172 -1.14 20.60 17.37
CA TYR A 172 0.33 20.61 17.50
C TYR A 172 0.95 19.21 17.60
N GLU A 173 0.32 18.24 16.94
CA GLU A 173 0.70 16.84 16.91
C GLU A 173 0.92 16.38 15.47
N LEU A 174 1.89 15.50 15.27
CA LEU A 174 2.14 14.85 13.99
C LEU A 174 1.39 13.52 13.85
N THR A 175 0.55 13.18 14.82
CA THR A 175 -0.14 11.89 14.87
C THR A 175 -1.63 12.06 15.13
N ALA A 176 -2.44 11.30 14.39
CA ALA A 176 -3.87 11.17 14.61
C ALA A 176 -4.21 9.71 14.94
N ILE A 177 -4.83 9.48 16.08
CA ILE A 177 -5.31 8.15 16.51
C ILE A 177 -6.83 8.15 16.42
N ARG A 178 -7.38 7.08 15.79
CA ARG A 178 -8.83 6.83 15.74
C ARG A 178 -9.10 5.39 16.14
N ASN A 179 -10.03 5.20 17.06
CA ASN A 179 -10.38 3.88 17.58
C ASN A 179 -11.89 3.72 17.62
N SER A 180 -12.37 2.75 16.87
CA SER A 180 -13.78 2.31 16.78
C SER A 180 -13.91 0.82 17.12
N CYS A 181 -12.90 0.23 17.77
CA CYS A 181 -12.87 -1.21 18.07
C CYS A 181 -13.80 -1.64 19.19
N SER A 182 -13.97 -0.81 20.21
CA SER A 182 -14.99 -1.07 21.20
C SER A 182 -16.33 -0.70 20.60
N GLY A 183 -17.14 -1.73 20.33
CA GLY A 183 -18.53 -1.51 20.07
C GLY A 183 -19.17 -0.87 21.31
N ASP A 184 -19.21 0.45 21.35
CA ASP A 184 -20.28 1.14 22.05
C ASP A 184 -21.56 0.85 21.27
N ALA A 185 -22.12 -0.33 21.53
CA ALA A 185 -23.46 -0.70 21.11
C ALA A 185 -24.50 0.11 21.93
N ASP A 186 -24.26 1.41 22.06
CA ASP A 186 -25.22 2.33 22.65
C ASP A 186 -25.22 3.65 21.87
N SER A 187 -26.27 3.76 21.09
CA SER A 187 -26.87 4.97 20.55
C SER A 187 -26.90 5.11 19.03
N HIS A 188 -27.70 4.22 18.38
CA HIS A 188 -28.66 4.72 17.41
C HIS A 188 -29.92 3.85 17.48
N PRO A 189 -31.05 4.36 17.97
CA PRO A 189 -32.30 3.69 17.77
C PRO A 189 -32.61 3.73 16.27
N SER A 190 -32.59 2.55 15.64
CA SER A 190 -33.12 2.36 14.30
C SER A 190 -34.57 2.86 14.29
N SER A 191 -34.77 4.04 13.76
CA SER A 191 -36.11 4.51 13.39
C SER A 191 -36.59 3.62 12.25
N LEU A 192 -37.28 2.55 12.60
CA LEU A 192 -38.13 1.82 11.68
C LEU A 192 -39.26 2.78 11.25
N MET A 193 -39.16 3.31 10.05
CA MET A 193 -40.32 3.95 9.42
C MET A 193 -41.33 2.86 9.06
N PRO A 194 -42.58 2.98 9.46
CA PRO A 194 -43.62 2.06 9.00
C PRO A 194 -43.92 2.33 7.52
N VAL A 195 -43.87 1.25 6.73
CA VAL A 195 -44.39 1.25 5.37
C VAL A 195 -45.89 1.32 5.46
N VAL A 196 -46.49 2.33 4.85
CA VAL A 196 -47.93 2.42 4.53
C VAL A 196 -48.10 2.12 3.05
#